data_81f15f9a9005bcd6a851e39a2f3249d3
#
_entry.id   81f15f9a9005bcd6a851e39a2f3249d3
#
_cell.length_a   1.000
_cell.length_b   1.000
_cell.length_c   1.000
_cell.angle_alpha   90.00
_cell.angle_beta   90.00
_cell.angle_gamma   90.00
#
_symmetry.space_group_name_H-M   'P 1'
#
loop_
_entity.id
_entity.type
_entity.pdbx_description
1 polymer ?
#
loop_
_entity_poly.entity_id
_entity_poly.type
_entity_poly.pdbx_seq_one_letter_code
_entity_poly.pdbx_strand_id
1 'polypeptide(L)'
;MEIEIATIGGYEEVGRQMTAVRAGDNVVIFDMGLNLSKVLIHDNVETERMHSLDLIDMGAIPDDRVMSDIEGDVQAIVPTHGHLDHIGAISKLAHRYDAPIVATPFTIELVKQEIESEEKFGVQNDLVKMEAGE
;
A
#
# COMPACT_ATOMS: atom_id res chain seq x y z
N MET A 1 0.00 10.44 -25.26
CA MET A 1 0.51 9.73 -24.06
C MET A 1 -0.46 8.61 -23.71
N GLU A 2 0.06 7.44 -23.56
CA GLU A 2 -0.75 6.29 -23.17
C GLU A 2 -0.83 6.21 -21.65
N ILE A 3 -2.04 5.98 -21.13
CA ILE A 3 -2.28 5.82 -19.70
C ILE A 3 -2.78 4.39 -19.46
N GLU A 4 -2.16 3.72 -18.51
CA GLU A 4 -2.52 2.36 -18.13
C GLU A 4 -2.93 2.35 -16.65
N ILE A 5 -4.03 1.68 -16.34
CA ILE A 5 -4.52 1.54 -14.96
C ILE A 5 -4.51 0.06 -14.61
N ALA A 6 -3.80 -0.28 -13.53
CA ALA A 6 -3.75 -1.64 -13.01
C ALA A 6 -4.58 -1.72 -11.73
N THR A 7 -5.61 -2.56 -11.75
CA THR A 7 -6.51 -2.79 -10.62
C THR A 7 -5.95 -3.96 -9.80
N ILE A 8 -5.19 -3.65 -8.75
CA ILE A 8 -4.42 -4.66 -8.01
C ILE A 8 -5.23 -5.27 -6.86
N GLY A 9 -5.99 -4.46 -6.13
CA GLY A 9 -6.80 -4.96 -5.03
C GLY A 9 -7.99 -4.07 -4.72
N GLY A 10 -8.98 -4.65 -4.03
CA GLY A 10 -10.13 -3.90 -3.52
C GLY A 10 -11.30 -3.72 -4.49
N TYR A 11 -11.27 -4.33 -5.67
CA TYR A 11 -12.30 -4.09 -6.70
C TYR A 11 -13.52 -4.98 -6.58
N GLU A 12 -13.40 -6.12 -5.90
CA GLU A 12 -14.50 -7.05 -5.67
C GLU A 12 -14.76 -7.32 -4.19
N GLU A 13 -14.20 -6.47 -3.32
CA GLU A 13 -14.25 -6.66 -1.87
C GLU A 13 -14.12 -5.34 -1.15
N VAL A 14 -14.37 -5.35 0.17
CA VAL A 14 -14.05 -4.22 1.06
C VAL A 14 -12.67 -4.49 1.65
N GLY A 15 -11.73 -3.63 1.39
CA GLY A 15 -10.35 -3.76 1.86
C GLY A 15 -9.37 -4.06 0.73
N ARG A 16 -8.11 -4.16 1.05
CA ARG A 16 -6.99 -4.38 0.12
C ARG A 16 -6.93 -3.38 -1.04
N GLN A 17 -7.34 -2.14 -0.82
CA GLN A 17 -7.38 -1.14 -1.90
C GLN A 17 -5.97 -0.88 -2.43
N MET A 18 -5.77 -1.06 -3.72
CA MET A 18 -4.51 -0.73 -4.39
C MET A 18 -4.74 -0.58 -5.89
N THR A 19 -4.31 0.54 -6.43
CA THR A 19 -4.40 0.85 -7.85
C THR A 19 -3.07 1.47 -8.30
N ALA A 20 -2.55 1.04 -9.43
CA ALA A 20 -1.39 1.67 -10.03
C ALA A 20 -1.80 2.36 -11.33
N VAL A 21 -1.31 3.58 -11.54
CA VAL A 21 -1.54 4.34 -12.76
C VAL A 21 -0.19 4.65 -13.40
N ARG A 22 -0.03 4.24 -14.65
CA ARG A 22 1.16 4.54 -15.44
C ARG A 22 0.84 5.59 -16.49
N ALA A 23 1.67 6.61 -16.56
CA ALA A 23 1.63 7.62 -17.62
C ALA A 23 3.04 7.77 -18.18
N GLY A 24 3.26 7.29 -19.41
CA GLY A 24 4.61 7.20 -19.99
C GLY A 24 5.46 6.20 -19.18
N ASP A 25 6.60 6.66 -18.67
CA ASP A 25 7.50 5.85 -17.85
C ASP A 25 7.28 6.06 -16.34
N ASN A 26 6.28 6.83 -15.96
CA ASN A 26 6.01 7.17 -14.56
C ASN A 26 4.82 6.39 -14.02
N VAL A 27 4.99 5.78 -12.85
CA VAL A 27 3.94 5.01 -12.18
C VAL A 27 3.65 5.64 -10.82
N VAL A 28 2.38 5.79 -10.49
CA VAL A 28 1.93 6.21 -9.15
C VAL A 28 1.04 5.12 -8.59
N ILE A 29 1.29 4.74 -7.35
CA ILE A 29 0.46 3.76 -6.64
C ILE A 29 -0.49 4.52 -5.72
N PHE A 30 -1.79 4.26 -5.88
CA PHE A 30 -2.84 4.79 -5.00
C PHE A 30 -3.28 3.71 -4.05
N ASP A 31 -3.03 3.94 -2.76
CA ASP A 31 -3.39 3.07 -1.65
C ASP A 31 -2.63 1.74 -1.61
N MET A 32 -2.43 1.23 -0.42
CA MET A 32 -1.95 -0.10 -0.09
C MET A 32 -2.72 -0.54 1.13
N GLY A 33 -3.88 -1.14 0.91
CA GLY A 33 -4.86 -1.41 1.95
C GLY A 33 -4.82 -2.81 2.52
N LEU A 34 -5.45 -2.95 3.68
CA LEU A 34 -5.58 -4.20 4.42
C LEU A 34 -7.02 -4.68 4.35
N ASN A 35 -7.23 -5.97 4.20
CA ASN A 35 -8.54 -6.57 4.41
C ASN A 35 -8.60 -7.03 5.88
N LEU A 36 -9.18 -6.19 6.72
CA LEU A 36 -9.21 -6.43 8.16
C LEU A 36 -9.97 -7.70 8.53
N SER A 37 -11.06 -8.01 7.79
CA SER A 37 -11.85 -9.21 8.09
C SER A 37 -11.03 -10.48 7.88
N LYS A 38 -10.12 -10.52 6.92
CA LYS A 38 -9.23 -11.66 6.72
C LYS A 38 -8.23 -11.82 7.87
N VAL A 39 -7.72 -10.71 8.39
CA VAL A 39 -6.83 -10.73 9.55
C VAL A 39 -7.58 -11.25 10.79
N LEU A 40 -8.80 -10.77 11.02
CA LEU A 40 -9.61 -11.18 12.18
C LEU A 40 -10.03 -12.66 12.12
N ILE A 41 -10.34 -13.19 10.92
CA ILE A 41 -10.68 -14.60 10.75
C ILE A 41 -9.49 -15.50 11.13
N HIS A 42 -8.28 -15.04 10.88
CA HIS A 42 -7.05 -15.76 11.18
C HIS A 42 -6.41 -15.32 12.50
N ASP A 43 -7.23 -14.98 13.49
CA ASP A 43 -6.83 -14.40 14.78
C ASP A 43 -5.87 -15.29 15.58
N ASN A 44 -5.89 -16.60 15.34
CA ASN A 44 -4.99 -17.55 16.00
C ASN A 44 -3.61 -17.63 15.33
N VAL A 45 -3.40 -16.90 14.24
CA VAL A 45 -2.14 -16.87 13.52
C VAL A 45 -1.39 -15.62 13.95
N GLU A 46 -0.15 -15.78 14.39
CA GLU A 46 0.70 -14.65 14.77
C GLU A 46 1.09 -13.88 13.50
N THR A 47 0.24 -12.93 13.09
CA THR A 47 0.49 -12.11 11.90
C THR A 47 1.81 -11.37 11.97
N GLU A 48 2.29 -11.10 13.18
CA GLU A 48 3.58 -10.46 13.40
C GLU A 48 4.77 -11.28 12.88
N ARG A 49 4.59 -12.59 12.76
CA ARG A 49 5.63 -13.50 12.26
C ARG A 49 5.45 -13.88 10.79
N MET A 50 4.35 -13.43 10.18
CA MET A 50 4.07 -13.76 8.79
C MET A 50 4.90 -12.89 7.85
N HIS A 51 5.35 -13.50 6.76
CA HIS A 51 5.94 -12.78 5.65
C HIS A 51 4.84 -12.17 4.77
N SER A 52 5.20 -11.18 3.96
CA SER A 52 4.23 -10.54 3.06
C SER A 52 3.56 -11.54 2.12
N LEU A 53 4.28 -12.57 1.66
CA LEU A 53 3.68 -13.61 0.80
C LEU A 53 2.57 -14.38 1.51
N ASP A 54 2.73 -14.67 2.80
CA ASP A 54 1.70 -15.34 3.58
C ASP A 54 0.45 -14.47 3.69
N LEU A 55 0.65 -13.17 3.92
CA LEU A 55 -0.45 -12.21 4.01
C LEU A 55 -1.18 -12.05 2.67
N ILE A 56 -0.44 -12.08 1.56
CA ILE A 56 -1.02 -12.06 0.21
C ILE A 56 -1.88 -13.31 0.00
N ASP A 57 -1.33 -14.48 0.31
CA ASP A 57 -2.01 -15.75 0.09
C ASP A 57 -3.30 -15.88 0.89
N MET A 58 -3.35 -15.34 2.11
CA MET A 58 -4.58 -15.35 2.91
C MET A 58 -5.58 -14.25 2.52
N GLY A 59 -5.21 -13.37 1.61
CA GLY A 59 -6.08 -12.30 1.13
C GLY A 59 -6.11 -11.08 2.03
N ALA A 60 -5.15 -10.92 2.92
CA ALA A 60 -5.10 -9.79 3.86
C ALA A 60 -4.55 -8.51 3.23
N ILE A 61 -3.59 -8.64 2.30
CA ILE A 61 -2.98 -7.50 1.62
C ILE A 61 -3.01 -7.71 0.10
N PRO A 62 -2.86 -6.63 -0.69
CA PRO A 62 -2.87 -6.75 -2.15
C PRO A 62 -1.74 -7.63 -2.67
N ASP A 63 -2.00 -8.34 -3.75
CA ASP A 63 -0.98 -9.09 -4.47
C ASP A 63 -0.24 -8.16 -5.41
N ASP A 64 0.80 -7.53 -4.90
CA ASP A 64 1.58 -6.54 -5.65
C ASP A 64 2.59 -7.15 -6.63
N ARG A 65 2.62 -8.48 -6.74
CA ARG A 65 3.51 -9.16 -7.72
C ARG A 65 3.18 -8.77 -9.15
N VAL A 66 1.93 -8.36 -9.41
CA VAL A 66 1.53 -7.87 -10.74
C VAL A 66 2.27 -6.59 -11.14
N MET A 67 2.86 -5.88 -10.17
CA MET A 67 3.66 -4.69 -10.49
C MET A 67 4.87 -5.00 -11.35
N SER A 68 5.38 -6.23 -11.34
CA SER A 68 6.49 -6.65 -12.20
C SER A 68 6.13 -6.63 -13.69
N ASP A 69 4.83 -6.66 -14.02
CA ASP A 69 4.35 -6.61 -15.40
C ASP A 69 4.09 -5.17 -15.88
N ILE A 70 4.25 -4.20 -15.01
CA ILE A 70 4.03 -2.79 -15.33
C ILE A 70 5.39 -2.15 -15.61
N GLU A 71 5.54 -1.58 -16.82
CA GLU A 71 6.75 -0.88 -17.19
C GLU A 71 6.80 0.51 -16.52
N GLY A 72 8.01 0.99 -16.28
CA GLY A 72 8.23 2.32 -15.71
C GLY A 72 8.63 2.28 -14.25
N ASP A 73 8.92 3.45 -13.71
CA ASP A 73 9.41 3.62 -12.35
C ASP A 73 8.31 4.17 -11.44
N VAL A 74 8.15 3.59 -10.27
CA VAL A 74 7.22 4.10 -9.26
C VAL A 74 7.78 5.42 -8.70
N GLN A 75 7.03 6.50 -8.91
CA GLN A 75 7.42 7.85 -8.49
C GLN A 75 6.89 8.23 -7.11
N ALA A 76 5.74 7.68 -6.74
CA ALA A 76 5.11 7.99 -5.47
C ALA A 76 4.10 6.92 -5.08
N ILE A 77 3.88 6.79 -3.78
CA ILE A 77 2.77 6.03 -3.20
C ILE A 77 1.86 7.07 -2.55
N VAL A 78 0.60 7.12 -2.99
CA VAL A 78 -0.34 8.16 -2.57
C VAL A 78 -1.55 7.54 -1.87
N PRO A 79 -1.55 7.49 -0.54
CA PRO A 79 -2.76 7.11 0.21
C PRO A 79 -3.85 8.16 0.02
N THR A 80 -5.06 7.72 -0.27
CA THR A 80 -6.20 8.63 -0.48
C THR A 80 -6.78 9.12 0.84
N HIS A 81 -6.77 8.27 1.87
CA HIS A 81 -7.16 8.65 3.24
C HIS A 81 -6.64 7.61 4.23
N GLY A 82 -6.83 7.86 5.52
CA GLY A 82 -6.16 7.14 6.59
C GLY A 82 -6.85 5.89 7.14
N HIS A 83 -7.81 5.30 6.44
CA HIS A 83 -8.45 4.06 6.86
C HIS A 83 -7.60 2.84 6.52
N LEU A 84 -7.67 1.79 7.35
CA LEU A 84 -6.84 0.59 7.19
C LEU A 84 -7.04 -0.13 5.85
N ASP A 85 -8.25 -0.06 5.27
CA ASP A 85 -8.51 -0.63 3.95
C ASP A 85 -7.76 0.11 2.82
N HIS A 86 -7.16 1.26 3.13
CA HIS A 86 -6.36 2.07 2.20
C HIS A 86 -4.88 2.19 2.60
N ILE A 87 -4.53 2.09 3.88
CA ILE A 87 -3.14 2.26 4.33
C ILE A 87 -2.55 1.05 5.07
N GLY A 88 -3.38 0.07 5.43
CA GLY A 88 -2.96 -1.01 6.32
C GLY A 88 -1.87 -1.93 5.78
N ALA A 89 -1.62 -1.95 4.48
CA ALA A 89 -0.55 -2.74 3.88
C ALA A 89 0.71 -1.93 3.58
N ILE A 90 0.71 -0.62 3.83
CA ILE A 90 1.90 0.22 3.59
C ILE A 90 3.09 -0.28 4.40
N SER A 91 2.87 -0.62 5.66
CA SER A 91 3.93 -1.13 6.54
C SER A 91 4.54 -2.45 6.05
N LYS A 92 3.86 -3.14 5.16
CA LYS A 92 4.24 -4.47 4.68
C LYS A 92 4.77 -4.48 3.24
N LEU A 93 4.39 -3.50 2.43
CA LEU A 93 4.68 -3.49 1.00
C LEU A 93 5.51 -2.30 0.53
N ALA A 94 5.44 -1.16 1.20
CA ALA A 94 6.07 0.07 0.70
C ALA A 94 7.60 -0.05 0.56
N HIS A 95 8.23 -0.87 1.38
CA HIS A 95 9.69 -1.08 1.32
C HIS A 95 10.16 -1.66 -0.02
N ARG A 96 9.26 -2.23 -0.80
CA ARG A 96 9.59 -2.81 -2.12
C ARG A 96 9.74 -1.74 -3.20
N TYR A 97 9.36 -0.49 -2.89
CA TYR A 97 9.35 0.60 -3.86
C TYR A 97 10.23 1.74 -3.36
N ASP A 98 11.17 2.18 -4.18
CA ASP A 98 12.04 3.32 -3.86
C ASP A 98 11.31 4.61 -4.25
N ALA A 99 10.28 4.95 -3.48
CA ALA A 99 9.40 6.07 -3.78
C ALA A 99 8.89 6.71 -2.49
N PRO A 100 8.67 8.04 -2.47
CA PRO A 100 8.09 8.68 -1.30
C PRO A 100 6.62 8.32 -1.13
N ILE A 101 6.15 8.37 0.11
CA ILE A 101 4.74 8.26 0.46
C ILE A 101 4.23 9.68 0.63
N VAL A 102 3.27 10.08 -0.21
CA VAL A 102 2.78 11.46 -0.29
C VAL A 102 1.30 11.49 0.12
N ALA A 103 0.96 12.26 1.14
CA ALA A 103 -0.41 12.35 1.63
C ALA A 103 -0.61 13.64 2.44
N THR A 104 -1.87 13.89 2.84
CA THR A 104 -2.18 14.99 3.74
C THR A 104 -1.49 14.79 5.09
N PRO A 105 -1.27 15.87 5.87
CA PRO A 105 -0.57 15.75 7.15
C PRO A 105 -1.22 14.75 8.11
N PHE A 106 -2.54 14.74 8.20
CA PHE A 106 -3.26 13.79 9.06
C PHE A 106 -3.02 12.33 8.63
N THR A 107 -3.14 12.06 7.32
CA THR A 107 -2.91 10.71 6.80
C THR A 107 -1.46 10.26 7.01
N ILE A 108 -0.50 11.15 6.84
CA ILE A 108 0.92 10.82 7.07
C ILE A 108 1.16 10.42 8.53
N GLU A 109 0.51 11.09 9.49
CA GLU A 109 0.67 10.69 10.90
C GLU A 109 0.12 9.29 11.15
N LEU A 110 -0.99 8.91 10.52
CA LEU A 110 -1.53 7.56 10.61
C LEU A 110 -0.61 6.54 9.94
N VAL A 111 -0.02 6.88 8.80
CA VAL A 111 0.96 6.04 8.11
C VAL A 111 2.18 5.80 8.99
N LYS A 112 2.68 6.83 9.68
CA LYS A 112 3.79 6.68 10.62
C LYS A 112 3.48 5.66 11.70
N GLN A 113 2.27 5.70 12.27
CA GLN A 113 1.86 4.75 13.31
C GLN A 113 1.85 3.33 12.76
N GLU A 114 1.36 3.12 11.55
CA GLU A 114 1.36 1.81 10.92
C GLU A 114 2.78 1.29 10.69
N ILE A 115 3.68 2.13 10.21
CA ILE A 115 5.09 1.75 9.98
C ILE A 115 5.77 1.39 11.29
N GLU A 116 5.57 2.18 12.34
CA GLU A 116 6.15 1.93 13.66
C GLU A 116 5.66 0.63 14.28
N SER A 117 4.41 0.25 14.03
CA SER A 117 3.84 -0.99 14.55
C SER A 117 4.39 -2.25 13.87
N GLU A 118 5.01 -2.12 12.71
CA GLU A 118 5.47 -3.24 11.88
C GLU A 118 6.93 -3.05 11.43
N GLU A 119 7.82 -2.76 12.36
CA GLU A 119 9.23 -2.46 12.08
C GLU A 119 9.96 -3.56 11.33
N LYS A 120 9.53 -4.82 11.45
CA LYS A 120 10.19 -5.97 10.81
C LYS A 120 10.27 -5.87 9.29
N PHE A 121 9.36 -5.13 8.65
CA PHE A 121 9.37 -4.97 7.19
C PHE A 121 10.33 -3.87 6.72
N GLY A 122 10.84 -3.04 7.63
CA GLY A 122 11.90 -2.09 7.33
C GLY A 122 11.50 -0.97 6.38
N VAL A 123 10.28 -0.46 6.48
CA VAL A 123 9.83 0.65 5.63
C VAL A 123 10.60 1.92 5.99
N GLN A 124 11.36 2.45 5.04
CA GLN A 124 12.20 3.64 5.20
C GLN A 124 11.91 4.69 4.13
N ASN A 125 10.77 4.57 3.43
CA ASN A 125 10.37 5.52 2.41
C ASN A 125 10.19 6.92 3.02
N ASP A 126 10.56 7.95 2.28
CA ASP A 126 10.34 9.34 2.70
C ASP A 126 8.83 9.59 2.83
N LEU A 127 8.44 10.31 3.87
CA LEU A 127 7.06 10.70 4.10
C LEU A 127 6.90 12.19 3.78
N VAL A 128 6.09 12.49 2.78
CA VAL A 128 5.90 13.86 2.28
C VAL A 128 4.48 14.31 2.59
N LYS A 129 4.36 15.40 3.35
CA LYS A 129 3.07 16.02 3.69
C LYS A 129 2.69 17.03 2.61
N MET A 130 1.47 16.92 2.10
CA MET A 130 0.92 17.89 1.15
C MET A 130 -0.40 18.44 1.65
N GLU A 131 -0.53 19.76 1.64
CA GLU A 131 -1.79 20.42 1.97
C GLU A 131 -2.70 20.45 0.74
N ALA A 132 -4.00 20.59 0.98
CA ALA A 132 -4.97 20.74 -0.10
C ALA A 132 -4.63 21.96 -0.96
N GLY A 133 -4.59 21.78 -2.26
CA GLY A 133 -4.30 22.84 -3.21
C GLY A 133 -2.83 22.98 -3.61
N GLU A 134 -1.97 22.17 -3.05
CA GLU A 134 -0.54 22.17 -3.46
C GLU A 134 -0.29 21.36 -4.73
#